data_714ee4c35d932f27a0272dbc157bba1e
#
_entry.id   714ee4c35d932f27a0272dbc157bba1e
#
_cell.length_a   1.000
_cell.length_b   1.000
_cell.length_c   1.000
_cell.angle_alpha   90.00
_cell.angle_beta   90.00
_cell.angle_gamma   90.00
#
_symmetry.space_group_name_H-M   'P 1'
#
loop_
_entity.id
_entity.type
_entity.pdbx_description
1 polymer ?
#
loop_
_entity_poly.entity_id
_entity_poly.type
_entity_poly.pdbx_seq_one_letter_code
_entity_poly.pdbx_strand_id
1 'polypeptide(L)'
;MPVVPEAIGEIDILWITAALGCDGDTIAMTAATQPSIEDVLLGGIPGIPKVRLHNPVLAYQVGDEFLRAFRLAAEGKLGPFILVVEGSIPDESNKPEGYWAALGADPATGQPIPTCEWIDRLAPHAWTVVAAGTCAAYGGIHAMQGNPTGCTGLPQYLGEGWKSAGGMPVICVPGCPVQPDNMMQVLLYLLQQAAGKAPPITLDGSLRPTWLFPQTLHECCDRGGYYEQADFAEQYGSSSCIVKLGCWGPVVQCNVGKRGWMNGIGGCPSVGGICIGCTMPGFPDKFMPFMDQPPGSMLSSHAIGAYGRMIRALRRFTLGSLNKVPAWRRSPVPEPEETLQNAIAENAVEKS
;
A
#
# COMPACT_ATOMS: atom_id res chain seq x y z
N MET A 1 -37.50 -0.95 -5.13
CA MET A 1 -36.55 -1.84 -4.47
C MET A 1 -35.19 -1.62 -5.14
N PRO A 2 -34.12 -1.43 -4.45
CA PRO A 2 -32.82 -1.37 -5.10
C PRO A 2 -32.59 -2.73 -5.80
N VAL A 3 -32.24 -2.68 -7.08
CA VAL A 3 -31.80 -3.87 -7.82
C VAL A 3 -30.56 -4.38 -7.15
N VAL A 4 -30.66 -5.51 -6.47
CA VAL A 4 -29.48 -6.21 -5.94
C VAL A 4 -28.73 -6.69 -7.18
N PRO A 5 -27.48 -6.26 -7.42
CA PRO A 5 -26.72 -6.76 -8.54
C PRO A 5 -26.62 -8.29 -8.44
N GLU A 6 -26.75 -8.97 -9.56
CA GLU A 6 -26.58 -10.41 -9.63
C GLU A 6 -25.19 -10.78 -9.08
N ALA A 7 -25.13 -11.74 -8.18
CA ALA A 7 -23.88 -12.14 -7.53
C ALA A 7 -22.91 -12.72 -8.57
N ILE A 8 -21.70 -12.18 -8.62
CA ILE A 8 -20.62 -12.64 -9.50
C ILE A 8 -20.04 -13.93 -8.93
N GLY A 9 -20.06 -15.02 -9.71
CA GLY A 9 -19.52 -16.32 -9.29
C GLY A 9 -18.03 -16.53 -9.65
N GLU A 10 -17.55 -15.86 -10.67
CA GLU A 10 -16.15 -15.91 -11.15
C GLU A 10 -15.72 -14.52 -11.60
N ILE A 11 -14.48 -14.12 -11.28
CA ILE A 11 -13.96 -12.78 -11.59
C ILE A 11 -12.47 -12.87 -11.97
N ASP A 12 -12.10 -12.12 -12.98
CA ASP A 12 -10.70 -11.96 -13.37
C ASP A 12 -10.09 -10.72 -12.68
N ILE A 13 -8.82 -10.79 -12.31
CA ILE A 13 -8.04 -9.63 -11.87
C ILE A 13 -6.96 -9.42 -12.94
N LEU A 14 -7.12 -8.35 -13.71
CA LEU A 14 -6.12 -7.91 -14.68
C LEU A 14 -5.22 -6.88 -13.99
N TRP A 15 -3.93 -7.19 -13.88
CA TRP A 15 -2.97 -6.33 -13.18
C TRP A 15 -1.94 -5.79 -14.17
N ILE A 16 -1.91 -4.48 -14.33
CA ILE A 16 -0.94 -3.77 -15.17
C ILE A 16 0.19 -3.27 -14.27
N THR A 17 1.41 -3.79 -14.48
CA THR A 17 2.65 -3.31 -13.84
C THR A 17 3.48 -2.43 -14.76
N ALA A 18 3.11 -2.36 -16.04
CA ALA A 18 3.88 -1.70 -17.09
C ALA A 18 3.74 -0.18 -17.15
N ALA A 19 3.06 0.46 -16.18
CA ALA A 19 3.15 1.90 -15.98
C ALA A 19 4.54 2.26 -15.40
N LEU A 20 4.85 3.58 -15.28
CA LEU A 20 6.16 3.94 -14.69
C LEU A 20 6.16 3.64 -13.18
N GLY A 21 6.81 2.55 -12.82
CA GLY A 21 6.84 2.00 -11.47
C GLY A 21 8.07 1.14 -11.20
N CYS A 22 8.05 0.39 -10.11
CA CYS A 22 9.15 -0.47 -9.68
C CYS A 22 8.72 -1.93 -9.45
N ASP A 23 7.49 -2.30 -9.78
CA ASP A 23 6.83 -3.57 -9.48
C ASP A 23 6.78 -3.92 -7.98
N GLY A 24 7.06 -2.91 -7.13
CA GLY A 24 7.12 -3.08 -5.69
C GLY A 24 5.78 -3.43 -5.06
N ASP A 25 4.68 -2.93 -5.62
CA ASP A 25 3.34 -3.21 -5.13
C ASP A 25 2.95 -4.67 -5.42
N THR A 26 3.25 -5.17 -6.63
CA THR A 26 3.09 -6.59 -6.97
C THR A 26 3.96 -7.50 -6.12
N ILE A 27 5.26 -7.16 -5.96
CA ILE A 27 6.18 -7.96 -5.14
C ILE A 27 5.74 -7.96 -3.68
N ALA A 28 5.24 -6.83 -3.16
CA ALA A 28 4.71 -6.76 -1.80
C ALA A 28 3.58 -7.76 -1.56
N MET A 29 2.77 -8.12 -2.58
CA MET A 29 1.69 -9.09 -2.44
C MET A 29 2.17 -10.48 -1.99
N THR A 30 3.41 -10.85 -2.32
CA THR A 30 4.00 -12.12 -1.86
C THR A 30 4.25 -12.14 -0.34
N ALA A 31 4.19 -11.00 0.32
CA ALA A 31 4.30 -10.85 1.76
C ALA A 31 2.95 -10.67 2.46
N ALA A 32 1.83 -10.81 1.74
CA ALA A 32 0.49 -10.76 2.31
C ALA A 32 0.20 -12.00 3.16
N THR A 33 -0.44 -11.81 4.31
CA THR A 33 -0.69 -12.87 5.29
C THR A 33 -2.13 -12.88 5.82
N GLN A 34 -2.96 -11.89 5.46
CA GLN A 34 -4.31 -11.73 6.04
C GLN A 34 -5.36 -11.27 5.01
N PRO A 35 -5.77 -12.14 4.07
CA PRO A 35 -5.24 -13.45 3.68
C PRO A 35 -3.98 -13.36 2.82
N SER A 36 -3.33 -14.50 2.59
CA SER A 36 -2.30 -14.59 1.55
C SER A 36 -2.94 -14.52 0.16
N ILE A 37 -2.15 -14.20 -0.85
CA ILE A 37 -2.65 -14.18 -2.25
C ILE A 37 -3.01 -15.60 -2.70
N GLU A 38 -2.27 -16.60 -2.24
CA GLU A 38 -2.51 -18.01 -2.52
C GLU A 38 -3.86 -18.46 -1.95
N ASP A 39 -4.22 -18.07 -0.73
CA ASP A 39 -5.53 -18.40 -0.13
C ASP A 39 -6.69 -17.93 -1.00
N VAL A 40 -6.55 -16.74 -1.61
CA VAL A 40 -7.58 -16.18 -2.49
C VAL A 40 -7.63 -16.93 -3.82
N LEU A 41 -6.46 -17.18 -4.44
CA LEU A 41 -6.39 -17.79 -5.78
C LEU A 41 -6.73 -19.28 -5.77
N LEU A 42 -6.37 -20.01 -4.71
CA LEU A 42 -6.62 -21.44 -4.58
C LEU A 42 -7.99 -21.77 -3.98
N GLY A 43 -8.83 -20.75 -3.73
CA GLY A 43 -10.18 -20.95 -3.20
C GLY A 43 -10.22 -21.28 -1.72
N GLY A 44 -9.18 -20.92 -0.96
CA GLY A 44 -9.12 -21.09 0.50
C GLY A 44 -10.11 -20.21 1.28
N ILE A 45 -10.68 -19.20 0.63
CA ILE A 45 -11.63 -18.25 1.24
C ILE A 45 -13.06 -18.59 0.84
N PRO A 46 -13.90 -19.09 1.76
CA PRO A 46 -15.28 -19.43 1.43
C PRO A 46 -16.12 -18.21 1.07
N GLY A 47 -16.93 -18.35 0.03
CA GLY A 47 -17.98 -17.37 -0.26
C GLY A 47 -17.55 -16.11 -0.98
N ILE A 48 -16.37 -16.08 -1.55
CA ILE A 48 -15.95 -15.13 -2.58
C ILE A 48 -16.09 -15.78 -3.96
N PRO A 49 -16.11 -14.99 -5.07
CA PRO A 49 -16.02 -15.54 -6.42
C PRO A 49 -14.74 -16.33 -6.61
N LYS A 50 -14.76 -17.25 -7.55
CA LYS A 50 -13.52 -17.87 -8.05
C LYS A 50 -12.69 -16.79 -8.75
N VAL A 51 -11.42 -16.67 -8.37
CA VAL A 51 -10.51 -15.62 -8.85
C VAL A 51 -9.50 -16.18 -9.84
N ARG A 52 -9.32 -15.48 -10.98
CA ARG A 52 -8.20 -15.68 -11.90
C ARG A 52 -7.34 -14.43 -11.91
N LEU A 53 -6.08 -14.56 -11.55
CA LEU A 53 -5.12 -13.45 -11.54
C LEU A 53 -4.26 -13.46 -12.80
N HIS A 54 -4.24 -12.33 -13.50
CA HIS A 54 -3.37 -12.06 -14.64
C HIS A 54 -2.40 -10.93 -14.26
N ASN A 55 -1.28 -11.31 -13.64
CA ASN A 55 -0.24 -10.39 -13.19
C ASN A 55 1.08 -10.78 -13.89
N PRO A 56 1.77 -9.84 -14.58
CA PRO A 56 2.94 -10.17 -15.39
C PRO A 56 4.15 -10.66 -14.59
N VAL A 57 4.23 -10.34 -13.30
CA VAL A 57 5.31 -10.79 -12.42
C VAL A 57 5.00 -12.13 -11.74
N LEU A 58 3.72 -12.36 -11.39
CA LEU A 58 3.29 -13.56 -10.65
C LEU A 58 2.73 -14.66 -11.57
N ALA A 59 2.47 -14.37 -12.85
CA ALA A 59 1.97 -15.32 -13.81
C ALA A 59 3.11 -16.19 -14.38
N TYR A 60 2.75 -17.38 -14.83
CA TYR A 60 3.66 -18.24 -15.59
C TYR A 60 3.48 -18.11 -17.11
N GLN A 61 2.37 -17.51 -17.57
CA GLN A 61 2.13 -17.23 -18.98
C GLN A 61 3.02 -16.07 -19.44
N VAL A 62 3.40 -16.09 -20.71
CA VAL A 62 4.20 -15.06 -21.35
C VAL A 62 3.64 -14.69 -22.72
N GLY A 63 4.00 -13.52 -23.23
CA GLY A 63 3.64 -13.06 -24.57
C GLY A 63 2.14 -13.03 -24.81
N ASP A 64 1.72 -13.57 -25.95
CA ASP A 64 0.32 -13.55 -26.40
C ASP A 64 -0.63 -14.37 -25.52
N GLU A 65 -0.13 -15.41 -24.88
CA GLU A 65 -0.93 -16.20 -23.95
C GLU A 65 -1.28 -15.36 -22.71
N PHE A 66 -0.32 -14.60 -22.16
CA PHE A 66 -0.57 -13.68 -21.08
C PHE A 66 -1.55 -12.57 -21.48
N LEU A 67 -1.34 -11.95 -22.64
CA LEU A 67 -2.16 -10.83 -23.13
C LEU A 67 -3.57 -11.25 -23.60
N ARG A 68 -3.85 -12.54 -23.69
CA ARG A 68 -5.15 -13.04 -24.16
C ARG A 68 -6.30 -12.50 -23.32
N ALA A 69 -6.18 -12.51 -21.99
CA ALA A 69 -7.23 -11.99 -21.11
C ALA A 69 -7.44 -10.48 -21.30
N PHE A 70 -6.36 -9.73 -21.46
CA PHE A 70 -6.40 -8.28 -21.73
C PHE A 70 -7.10 -7.97 -23.05
N ARG A 71 -6.81 -8.70 -24.11
CA ARG A 71 -7.47 -8.52 -25.40
C ARG A 71 -8.97 -8.84 -25.33
N LEU A 72 -9.34 -9.96 -24.69
CA LEU A 72 -10.74 -10.31 -24.48
C LEU A 72 -11.50 -9.26 -23.68
N ALA A 73 -10.84 -8.70 -22.64
CA ALA A 73 -11.42 -7.63 -21.84
C ALA A 73 -11.62 -6.34 -22.65
N ALA A 74 -10.63 -5.95 -23.45
CA ALA A 74 -10.69 -4.78 -24.33
C ALA A 74 -11.78 -4.90 -25.42
N GLU A 75 -12.11 -6.14 -25.83
CA GLU A 75 -13.19 -6.43 -26.76
C GLU A 75 -14.57 -6.61 -26.07
N GLY A 76 -14.64 -6.46 -24.73
CA GLY A 76 -15.86 -6.71 -23.95
C GLY A 76 -16.28 -8.19 -23.93
N LYS A 77 -15.37 -9.12 -24.22
CA LYS A 77 -15.61 -10.57 -24.29
C LYS A 77 -15.15 -11.33 -23.04
N LEU A 78 -14.41 -10.68 -22.14
CA LEU A 78 -14.10 -11.24 -20.83
C LEU A 78 -15.30 -11.05 -19.90
N GLY A 79 -15.47 -11.97 -18.94
CA GLY A 79 -16.44 -11.79 -17.85
C GLY A 79 -16.12 -10.57 -16.96
N PRO A 80 -16.82 -10.40 -15.84
CA PRO A 80 -16.52 -9.30 -14.94
C PRO A 80 -15.05 -9.38 -14.46
N PHE A 81 -14.38 -8.23 -14.44
CA PHE A 81 -12.99 -8.16 -14.00
C PHE A 81 -12.69 -6.91 -13.15
N ILE A 82 -11.69 -7.04 -12.29
CA ILE A 82 -11.05 -5.95 -11.57
C ILE A 82 -9.81 -5.56 -12.36
N LEU A 83 -9.69 -4.28 -12.71
CA LEU A 83 -8.46 -3.74 -13.28
C LEU A 83 -7.61 -3.16 -12.14
N VAL A 84 -6.42 -3.69 -11.92
CA VAL A 84 -5.42 -3.15 -11.01
C VAL A 84 -4.31 -2.50 -11.82
N VAL A 85 -4.00 -1.26 -11.52
CA VAL A 85 -2.93 -0.52 -12.17
C VAL A 85 -1.86 -0.18 -11.13
N GLU A 86 -0.62 -0.52 -11.43
CA GLU A 86 0.58 -0.24 -10.65
C GLU A 86 1.52 0.66 -11.46
N GLY A 87 2.09 1.68 -10.81
CA GLY A 87 2.94 2.67 -11.46
C GLY A 87 2.17 3.94 -11.88
N SER A 88 2.92 5.01 -12.16
CA SER A 88 2.39 6.28 -12.62
C SER A 88 2.05 6.24 -14.11
N ILE A 89 1.03 6.98 -14.52
CA ILE A 89 0.57 7.02 -15.90
C ILE A 89 1.30 8.16 -16.62
N PRO A 90 2.19 7.86 -17.58
CA PRO A 90 2.93 8.88 -18.31
C PRO A 90 2.06 9.58 -19.37
N ASP A 91 2.48 10.77 -19.77
CA ASP A 91 1.97 11.43 -20.97
C ASP A 91 2.81 11.00 -22.17
N GLU A 92 2.28 10.05 -22.95
CA GLU A 92 2.97 9.51 -24.11
C GLU A 92 3.14 10.57 -25.23
N SER A 93 2.34 11.63 -25.25
CA SER A 93 2.42 12.68 -26.27
C SER A 93 3.70 13.52 -26.15
N ASN A 94 4.36 13.54 -25.00
CA ASN A 94 5.60 14.26 -24.79
C ASN A 94 6.87 13.44 -25.11
N LYS A 95 6.72 12.25 -25.70
CA LYS A 95 7.83 11.41 -26.18
C LYS A 95 7.84 11.25 -27.69
N PRO A 96 8.59 12.07 -28.42
CA PRO A 96 8.61 12.05 -29.89
C PRO A 96 9.03 10.72 -30.50
N GLU A 97 9.85 9.93 -29.80
CA GLU A 97 10.36 8.64 -30.29
C GLU A 97 9.38 7.48 -30.10
N GLY A 98 8.19 7.71 -29.52
CA GLY A 98 7.20 6.64 -29.37
C GLY A 98 6.49 6.61 -28.01
N TYR A 99 6.95 5.84 -27.03
CA TYR A 99 6.26 5.62 -25.76
C TYR A 99 7.23 5.59 -24.58
N TRP A 100 6.73 5.93 -23.40
CA TRP A 100 7.45 5.81 -22.12
C TRP A 100 7.32 4.42 -21.52
N ALA A 101 6.11 3.83 -21.60
CA ALA A 101 5.80 2.53 -21.04
C ALA A 101 4.85 1.77 -21.95
N ALA A 102 5.08 0.45 -22.13
CA ALA A 102 4.28 -0.41 -22.98
C ALA A 102 4.15 -1.81 -22.39
N LEU A 103 3.05 -2.49 -22.71
CA LEU A 103 2.79 -3.88 -22.36
C LEU A 103 2.41 -4.67 -23.61
N GLY A 104 3.34 -5.52 -24.07
CA GLY A 104 3.16 -6.34 -25.27
C GLY A 104 3.15 -5.55 -26.55
N ALA A 105 2.76 -6.24 -27.65
CA ALA A 105 2.71 -5.66 -28.99
C ALA A 105 1.37 -5.98 -29.68
N ASP A 106 0.97 -5.10 -30.58
CA ASP A 106 -0.16 -5.31 -31.46
C ASP A 106 0.16 -6.43 -32.46
N PRO A 107 -0.65 -7.51 -32.56
CA PRO A 107 -0.34 -8.65 -33.38
C PRO A 107 -0.42 -8.36 -34.90
N ALA A 108 -1.11 -7.30 -35.32
CA ALA A 108 -1.22 -6.94 -36.74
C ALA A 108 -0.05 -6.09 -37.22
N THR A 109 0.46 -5.20 -36.34
CA THR A 109 1.51 -4.22 -36.68
C THR A 109 2.88 -4.56 -36.11
N GLY A 110 2.93 -5.40 -35.07
CA GLY A 110 4.14 -5.68 -34.28
C GLY A 110 4.60 -4.48 -33.39
N GLN A 111 3.86 -3.39 -33.37
CA GLN A 111 4.21 -2.21 -32.58
C GLN A 111 3.88 -2.43 -31.10
N PRO A 112 4.72 -1.94 -30.18
CA PRO A 112 4.41 -1.94 -28.75
C PRO A 112 3.09 -1.23 -28.46
N ILE A 113 2.30 -1.77 -27.54
CA ILE A 113 1.04 -1.14 -27.09
C ILE A 113 1.35 -0.32 -25.85
N PRO A 114 1.23 1.02 -25.90
CA PRO A 114 1.41 1.86 -24.73
C PRO A 114 0.51 1.47 -23.56
N THR A 115 1.00 1.62 -22.35
CA THR A 115 0.22 1.30 -21.14
C THR A 115 -1.04 2.15 -21.01
N CYS A 116 -0.97 3.43 -21.41
CA CYS A 116 -2.13 4.33 -21.48
C CYS A 116 -3.24 3.76 -22.36
N GLU A 117 -2.87 3.20 -23.52
CA GLU A 117 -3.83 2.58 -24.43
C GLU A 117 -4.52 1.35 -23.82
N TRP A 118 -3.80 0.53 -23.05
CA TRP A 118 -4.44 -0.53 -22.28
C TRP A 118 -5.41 -0.01 -21.25
N ILE A 119 -5.05 1.04 -20.52
CA ILE A 119 -5.94 1.65 -19.53
C ILE A 119 -7.20 2.17 -20.22
N ASP A 120 -7.07 2.89 -21.34
CA ASP A 120 -8.19 3.43 -22.10
C ASP A 120 -9.14 2.35 -22.61
N ARG A 121 -8.59 1.21 -23.05
CA ARG A 121 -9.37 0.09 -23.56
C ARG A 121 -10.03 -0.74 -22.45
N LEU A 122 -9.42 -0.85 -21.27
CA LEU A 122 -9.86 -1.76 -20.21
C LEU A 122 -10.73 -1.08 -19.16
N ALA A 123 -10.35 0.13 -18.74
CA ALA A 123 -11.03 0.79 -17.62
C ALA A 123 -12.54 0.97 -17.80
N PRO A 124 -13.07 1.31 -19.00
CA PRO A 124 -14.51 1.44 -19.22
C PRO A 124 -15.28 0.12 -19.07
N HIS A 125 -14.64 -1.02 -19.26
CA HIS A 125 -15.26 -2.34 -19.17
C HIS A 125 -15.05 -3.01 -17.80
N ALA A 126 -14.11 -2.51 -17.00
CA ALA A 126 -13.82 -3.05 -15.67
C ALA A 126 -15.01 -2.89 -14.72
N TRP A 127 -15.34 -3.95 -13.99
CA TRP A 127 -16.32 -3.87 -12.90
C TRP A 127 -15.88 -2.86 -11.85
N THR A 128 -14.59 -2.86 -11.50
CA THR A 128 -13.95 -1.83 -10.68
C THR A 128 -12.50 -1.64 -11.05
N VAL A 129 -11.94 -0.49 -10.68
CA VAL A 129 -10.54 -0.13 -10.98
C VAL A 129 -9.84 0.25 -9.69
N VAL A 130 -8.66 -0.32 -9.47
CA VAL A 130 -7.83 -0.13 -8.27
C VAL A 130 -6.48 0.45 -8.67
N ALA A 131 -6.09 1.54 -8.05
CA ALA A 131 -4.76 2.12 -8.13
C ALA A 131 -3.89 1.56 -6.99
N ALA A 132 -3.00 0.63 -7.32
CA ALA A 132 -2.09 0.01 -6.36
C ALA A 132 -0.83 0.87 -6.20
N GLY A 133 -0.52 1.21 -4.96
CA GLY A 133 0.62 2.06 -4.62
C GLY A 133 0.42 3.55 -4.90
N THR A 134 1.32 4.37 -4.38
CA THR A 134 1.22 5.83 -4.48
C THR A 134 1.48 6.34 -5.89
N CYS A 135 2.28 5.64 -6.69
CA CYS A 135 2.51 5.99 -8.08
C CYS A 135 1.21 5.97 -8.88
N ALA A 136 0.45 4.87 -8.81
CA ALA A 136 -0.85 4.77 -9.47
C ALA A 136 -1.91 5.66 -8.82
N ALA A 137 -1.89 5.83 -7.49
CA ALA A 137 -2.89 6.63 -6.80
C ALA A 137 -2.74 8.13 -7.06
N TYR A 138 -1.51 8.67 -7.02
CA TYR A 138 -1.25 10.12 -6.99
C TYR A 138 -0.08 10.57 -7.86
N GLY A 139 0.49 9.70 -8.69
CA GLY A 139 1.68 9.97 -9.51
C GLY A 139 3.01 9.64 -8.81
N GLY A 140 3.10 9.78 -7.49
CA GLY A 140 4.25 9.37 -6.70
C GLY A 140 5.58 9.99 -7.13
N ILE A 141 6.66 9.22 -7.07
CA ILE A 141 8.02 9.68 -7.36
C ILE A 141 8.17 10.18 -8.81
N HIS A 142 7.50 9.55 -9.77
CA HIS A 142 7.61 9.94 -11.18
C HIS A 142 6.93 11.28 -11.48
N ALA A 143 5.91 11.67 -10.69
CA ALA A 143 5.21 12.95 -10.83
C ALA A 143 5.78 14.08 -9.97
N MET A 144 6.94 13.85 -9.31
CA MET A 144 7.59 14.89 -8.51
C MET A 144 8.02 16.09 -9.37
N GLN A 145 8.36 17.19 -8.72
CA GLN A 145 8.74 18.45 -9.37
C GLN A 145 9.73 18.23 -10.50
N GLY A 146 9.43 18.82 -11.66
CA GLY A 146 10.17 18.64 -12.90
C GLY A 146 9.52 17.63 -13.86
N ASN A 147 8.89 16.58 -13.39
CA ASN A 147 8.06 15.60 -14.08
C ASN A 147 8.28 15.50 -15.61
N PRO A 148 9.43 15.01 -16.07
CA PRO A 148 9.78 15.02 -17.49
C PRO A 148 8.91 14.09 -18.34
N THR A 149 8.24 13.14 -17.71
CA THR A 149 7.37 12.15 -18.36
C THR A 149 5.90 12.54 -18.36
N GLY A 150 5.54 13.69 -17.75
CA GLY A 150 4.15 14.12 -17.60
C GLY A 150 3.30 13.14 -16.76
N CYS A 151 3.93 12.36 -15.89
CA CYS A 151 3.25 11.34 -15.10
C CYS A 151 2.15 11.89 -14.20
N THR A 152 1.06 11.16 -14.11
CA THR A 152 -0.07 11.44 -13.23
C THR A 152 -0.54 10.19 -12.47
N GLY A 153 -1.39 10.38 -11.47
CA GLY A 153 -2.13 9.27 -10.87
C GLY A 153 -3.30 8.85 -11.76
N LEU A 154 -3.74 7.61 -11.61
CA LEU A 154 -4.86 7.02 -12.38
C LEU A 154 -6.18 7.81 -12.23
N PRO A 155 -6.58 8.29 -11.04
CA PRO A 155 -7.77 9.15 -10.92
C PRO A 155 -7.68 10.44 -11.73
N GLN A 156 -6.49 11.04 -11.79
CA GLN A 156 -6.26 12.25 -12.58
C GLN A 156 -6.25 11.93 -14.08
N TYR A 157 -5.67 10.81 -14.48
CA TYR A 157 -5.63 10.35 -15.87
C TYR A 157 -7.03 10.08 -16.42
N LEU A 158 -7.85 9.33 -15.68
CA LEU A 158 -9.22 8.99 -16.10
C LEU A 158 -10.20 10.17 -16.00
N GLY A 159 -9.86 11.19 -15.22
CA GLY A 159 -10.62 12.42 -15.07
C GLY A 159 -11.58 12.43 -13.87
N GLU A 160 -11.93 13.63 -13.46
CA GLU A 160 -12.83 13.88 -12.33
C GLU A 160 -14.23 13.30 -12.61
N GLY A 161 -14.77 12.59 -11.61
CA GLY A 161 -16.10 11.99 -11.70
C GLY A 161 -16.18 10.71 -12.53
N TRP A 162 -15.04 10.22 -13.05
CA TRP A 162 -15.00 8.95 -13.77
C TRP A 162 -15.48 7.78 -12.91
N LYS A 163 -16.18 6.84 -13.56
CA LYS A 163 -16.67 5.62 -12.91
C LYS A 163 -16.50 4.41 -13.82
N SER A 164 -16.17 3.27 -13.21
CA SER A 164 -16.10 1.97 -13.85
C SER A 164 -17.48 1.46 -14.32
N ALA A 165 -17.53 0.36 -15.06
CA ALA A 165 -18.76 -0.32 -15.45
C ALA A 165 -19.63 -0.71 -14.23
N GLY A 166 -19.05 -1.00 -13.09
CA GLY A 166 -19.74 -1.24 -11.83
C GLY A 166 -20.20 0.03 -11.09
N GLY A 167 -20.02 1.22 -11.68
CA GLY A 167 -20.46 2.49 -11.12
C GLY A 167 -19.56 3.04 -9.99
N MET A 168 -18.37 2.47 -9.76
CA MET A 168 -17.44 2.86 -8.72
C MET A 168 -16.37 3.81 -9.26
N PRO A 169 -15.93 4.81 -8.47
CA PRO A 169 -14.72 5.58 -8.81
C PRO A 169 -13.49 4.70 -8.69
N VAL A 170 -12.32 5.22 -9.09
CA VAL A 170 -11.04 4.57 -8.83
C VAL A 170 -10.83 4.40 -7.33
N ILE A 171 -10.39 3.23 -6.91
CA ILE A 171 -10.09 2.93 -5.50
C ILE A 171 -8.57 3.01 -5.31
N CYS A 172 -8.11 3.97 -4.52
CA CYS A 172 -6.70 4.19 -4.26
C CYS A 172 -6.23 3.43 -3.02
N VAL A 173 -5.19 2.63 -3.17
CA VAL A 173 -4.50 1.94 -2.05
C VAL A 173 -3.05 2.40 -2.02
N PRO A 174 -2.77 3.60 -1.47
CA PRO A 174 -1.43 4.17 -1.52
C PRO A 174 -0.45 3.48 -0.56
N GLY A 175 0.81 3.59 -0.90
CA GLY A 175 2.00 3.10 -0.24
C GLY A 175 3.17 3.09 -1.23
N CYS A 176 4.41 3.03 -0.78
CA CYS A 176 5.58 2.95 -1.65
C CYS A 176 6.61 1.99 -1.05
N PRO A 177 6.39 0.67 -1.29
CA PRO A 177 5.21 0.04 -1.92
C PRO A 177 3.98 0.00 -1.01
N VAL A 178 2.84 -0.46 -1.56
CA VAL A 178 1.61 -0.69 -0.80
C VAL A 178 1.86 -1.72 0.33
N GLN A 179 1.26 -1.49 1.49
CA GLN A 179 1.28 -2.50 2.54
C GLN A 179 0.45 -3.72 2.09
N PRO A 180 1.03 -4.93 2.03
CA PRO A 180 0.43 -6.08 1.36
C PRO A 180 -0.94 -6.48 1.90
N ASP A 181 -1.09 -6.54 3.22
CA ASP A 181 -2.38 -6.90 3.83
C ASP A 181 -3.45 -5.80 3.65
N ASN A 182 -3.06 -4.52 3.46
CA ASN A 182 -3.99 -3.46 3.07
C ASN A 182 -4.56 -3.73 1.67
N MET A 183 -3.71 -4.09 0.72
CA MET A 183 -4.14 -4.40 -0.64
C MET A 183 -5.02 -5.65 -0.67
N MET A 184 -4.58 -6.72 0.00
CA MET A 184 -5.39 -7.95 0.08
C MET A 184 -6.73 -7.74 0.75
N GLN A 185 -6.80 -6.92 1.78
CA GLN A 185 -8.05 -6.61 2.45
C GLN A 185 -9.01 -5.82 1.55
N VAL A 186 -8.48 -4.91 0.72
CA VAL A 186 -9.29 -4.19 -0.28
C VAL A 186 -9.78 -5.16 -1.34
N LEU A 187 -8.91 -6.00 -1.90
CA LEU A 187 -9.31 -7.01 -2.89
C LEU A 187 -10.36 -7.96 -2.31
N LEU A 188 -10.15 -8.49 -1.11
CA LEU A 188 -11.11 -9.36 -0.45
C LEU A 188 -12.47 -8.68 -0.23
N TYR A 189 -12.47 -7.40 0.20
CA TYR A 189 -13.70 -6.63 0.34
C TYR A 189 -14.45 -6.49 -0.99
N LEU A 190 -13.73 -6.18 -2.07
CA LEU A 190 -14.31 -6.08 -3.42
C LEU A 190 -14.84 -7.43 -3.91
N LEU A 191 -14.16 -8.54 -3.62
CA LEU A 191 -14.63 -9.89 -3.94
C LEU A 191 -15.92 -10.23 -3.15
N GLN A 192 -16.01 -9.84 -1.89
CA GLN A 192 -17.24 -9.99 -1.10
C GLN A 192 -18.37 -9.11 -1.62
N GLN A 193 -18.05 -7.89 -2.06
CA GLN A 193 -19.03 -7.00 -2.70
C GLN A 193 -19.51 -7.58 -4.03
N ALA A 194 -18.61 -8.14 -4.85
CA ALA A 194 -18.95 -8.84 -6.09
C ALA A 194 -19.87 -10.05 -5.84
N ALA A 195 -19.67 -10.76 -4.75
CA ALA A 195 -20.52 -11.86 -4.29
C ALA A 195 -21.87 -11.41 -3.68
N GLY A 196 -22.13 -10.10 -3.62
CA GLY A 196 -23.33 -9.55 -2.97
C GLY A 196 -23.34 -9.66 -1.44
N LYS A 197 -22.19 -9.90 -0.81
CA LYS A 197 -22.05 -10.12 0.64
C LYS A 197 -21.56 -8.90 1.41
N ALA A 198 -21.03 -7.90 0.72
CA ALA A 198 -20.59 -6.63 1.31
C ALA A 198 -21.28 -5.45 0.63
N PRO A 199 -21.58 -4.36 1.36
CA PRO A 199 -22.09 -3.12 0.77
C PRO A 199 -21.02 -2.46 -0.13
N PRO A 200 -21.42 -1.46 -0.94
CA PRO A 200 -20.46 -0.67 -1.70
C PRO A 200 -19.37 -0.09 -0.82
N ILE A 201 -18.10 -0.18 -1.29
CA ILE A 201 -16.95 0.34 -0.58
C ILE A 201 -17.07 1.85 -0.36
N THR A 202 -16.76 2.31 0.85
CA THR A 202 -16.74 3.74 1.18
C THR A 202 -15.34 4.31 1.09
N LEU A 203 -15.22 5.46 0.42
CA LEU A 203 -13.95 6.12 0.16
C LEU A 203 -13.89 7.50 0.81
N ASP A 204 -12.69 7.92 1.19
CA ASP A 204 -12.40 9.28 1.65
C ASP A 204 -12.20 10.26 0.48
N GLY A 205 -11.93 11.53 0.77
CA GLY A 205 -11.70 12.57 -0.25
C GLY A 205 -10.45 12.34 -1.12
N SER A 206 -9.59 11.38 -0.78
CA SER A 206 -8.43 10.96 -1.57
C SER A 206 -8.67 9.60 -2.26
N LEU A 207 -9.93 9.19 -2.36
CA LEU A 207 -10.37 7.91 -2.96
C LEU A 207 -9.81 6.66 -2.29
N ARG A 208 -9.41 6.76 -1.01
CA ARG A 208 -8.90 5.63 -0.21
C ARG A 208 -10.05 5.01 0.58
N PRO A 209 -10.06 3.69 0.81
CA PRO A 209 -10.99 3.06 1.74
C PRO A 209 -10.94 3.72 3.12
N THR A 210 -12.09 4.21 3.63
CA THR A 210 -12.17 5.00 4.86
C THR A 210 -11.64 4.29 6.10
N TRP A 211 -11.68 2.96 6.09
CA TRP A 211 -11.24 2.12 7.20
C TRP A 211 -9.73 1.81 7.20
N LEU A 212 -9.00 2.08 6.10
CA LEU A 212 -7.56 1.84 6.03
C LEU A 212 -6.72 2.98 6.62
N PHE A 213 -7.17 4.23 6.44
CA PHE A 213 -6.37 5.42 6.73
C PHE A 213 -7.07 6.42 7.66
N PRO A 214 -7.83 5.97 8.70
CA PRO A 214 -8.55 6.90 9.58
C PRO A 214 -7.65 7.62 10.59
N GLN A 215 -6.48 7.06 10.88
CA GLN A 215 -5.56 7.51 11.93
C GLN A 215 -4.21 7.90 11.36
N THR A 216 -3.49 8.76 12.10
CA THR A 216 -2.09 9.04 11.77
C THR A 216 -1.19 7.86 12.15
N LEU A 217 -0.05 7.75 11.49
CA LEU A 217 0.95 6.75 11.85
C LEU A 217 1.38 6.88 13.31
N HIS A 218 1.49 8.13 13.79
CA HIS A 218 1.91 8.42 15.17
C HIS A 218 0.95 7.84 16.20
N GLU A 219 -0.36 7.91 15.99
CA GLU A 219 -1.38 7.36 16.90
C GLU A 219 -1.25 5.84 17.09
N CYS A 220 -0.64 5.16 16.13
CA CYS A 220 -0.45 3.71 16.13
C CYS A 220 1.03 3.30 16.29
N CYS A 221 1.94 4.27 16.51
CA CYS A 221 3.38 4.02 16.52
C CYS A 221 3.84 3.48 17.87
N ASP A 222 4.64 2.41 17.88
CA ASP A 222 5.26 1.84 19.07
C ASP A 222 6.15 2.84 19.83
N ARG A 223 6.61 3.89 19.11
CA ARG A 223 7.42 4.98 19.67
C ARG A 223 6.59 6.17 20.18
N GLY A 224 5.25 6.10 20.11
CA GLY A 224 4.35 7.17 20.52
C GLY A 224 4.55 7.56 21.99
N GLY A 225 4.75 6.59 22.88
CA GLY A 225 5.02 6.86 24.28
C GLY A 225 6.30 7.67 24.56
N TYR A 226 7.31 7.55 23.70
CA TYR A 226 8.51 8.39 23.78
C TYR A 226 8.24 9.83 23.32
N TYR A 227 7.36 9.98 22.31
CA TYR A 227 6.93 11.31 21.87
C TYR A 227 6.21 12.06 22.99
N GLU A 228 5.26 11.42 23.66
CA GLU A 228 4.52 12.00 24.80
C GLU A 228 5.44 12.40 25.96
N GLN A 229 6.55 11.69 26.13
CA GLN A 229 7.56 11.98 27.16
C GLN A 229 8.61 12.98 26.67
N ALA A 230 8.49 13.50 25.43
CA ALA A 230 9.51 14.32 24.77
C ALA A 230 10.90 13.67 24.75
N ASP A 231 10.93 12.35 24.67
CA ASP A 231 12.15 11.55 24.53
C ASP A 231 12.42 11.30 23.05
N PHE A 232 13.21 12.19 22.47
CA PHE A 232 13.48 12.21 21.04
C PHE A 232 14.87 11.65 20.73
N ALA A 233 14.94 10.81 19.70
CA ALA A 233 16.19 10.31 19.14
C ALA A 233 16.98 11.45 18.50
N GLU A 234 18.30 11.46 18.70
CA GLU A 234 19.24 12.39 18.07
C GLU A 234 20.05 11.71 16.96
N GLN A 235 19.99 10.38 16.91
CA GLN A 235 20.64 9.57 15.87
C GLN A 235 19.80 8.32 15.57
N TYR A 236 19.99 7.77 14.37
CA TYR A 236 19.39 6.50 14.01
C TYR A 236 19.90 5.36 14.89
N GLY A 237 19.08 4.30 15.05
CA GLY A 237 19.39 3.18 15.95
C GLY A 237 18.92 3.39 17.41
N SER A 238 18.48 4.60 17.78
CA SER A 238 17.85 4.85 19.09
C SER A 238 16.46 4.24 19.17
N SER A 239 16.08 3.79 20.37
CA SER A 239 14.70 3.34 20.64
C SER A 239 13.70 4.48 20.87
N SER A 240 14.17 5.72 21.06
CA SER A 240 13.34 6.90 21.31
C SER A 240 12.58 7.35 20.06
N CYS A 241 11.65 8.33 20.21
CA CYS A 241 10.89 8.85 19.08
C CYS A 241 11.80 9.56 18.07
N ILE A 242 11.68 9.18 16.81
CA ILE A 242 12.52 9.65 15.70
C ILE A 242 11.98 10.92 15.00
N VAL A 243 11.07 11.65 15.62
CA VAL A 243 10.49 12.89 15.04
C VAL A 243 11.56 13.96 14.74
N LYS A 244 12.59 14.08 15.58
CA LYS A 244 13.71 14.99 15.32
C LYS A 244 14.58 14.59 14.11
N LEU A 245 14.50 13.37 13.67
CA LEU A 245 15.22 12.87 12.50
C LEU A 245 14.41 13.04 11.20
N GLY A 246 13.29 13.80 11.23
CA GLY A 246 12.47 14.09 10.07
C GLY A 246 11.29 13.14 9.86
N CYS A 247 10.81 12.48 10.92
CA CYS A 247 9.63 11.61 10.83
C CYS A 247 8.33 12.42 10.66
N TRP A 248 7.59 12.16 9.59
CA TRP A 248 6.30 12.77 9.29
C TRP A 248 5.10 12.04 9.93
N GLY A 249 5.35 11.01 10.73
CA GLY A 249 4.32 10.20 11.38
C GLY A 249 3.17 10.95 12.05
N PRO A 250 3.41 12.10 12.73
CA PRO A 250 2.34 12.87 13.38
C PRO A 250 1.26 13.43 12.45
N VAL A 251 1.55 13.59 11.15
CA VAL A 251 0.62 14.19 10.18
C VAL A 251 0.24 13.27 9.03
N VAL A 252 0.88 12.11 8.94
CA VAL A 252 0.67 11.16 7.85
C VAL A 252 -0.33 10.09 8.26
N GLN A 253 -1.40 9.96 7.48
CA GLN A 253 -2.37 8.89 7.66
C GLN A 253 -1.83 7.57 7.14
N CYS A 254 -1.59 6.61 8.03
CA CYS A 254 -1.06 5.30 7.70
C CYS A 254 -1.30 4.33 8.86
N ASN A 255 -1.69 3.10 8.56
CA ASN A 255 -1.96 2.08 9.56
C ASN A 255 -0.79 1.13 9.82
N VAL A 256 0.37 1.34 9.17
CA VAL A 256 1.51 0.43 9.27
C VAL A 256 2.08 0.32 10.70
N GLY A 257 1.93 1.36 11.50
CA GLY A 257 2.34 1.32 12.93
C GLY A 257 1.57 0.30 13.75
N LYS A 258 0.29 0.06 13.40
CA LYS A 258 -0.58 -0.93 14.06
C LYS A 258 -0.55 -2.29 13.37
N ARG A 259 -0.62 -2.28 12.04
CA ARG A 259 -0.71 -3.48 11.22
C ARG A 259 0.64 -4.17 11.08
N GLY A 260 1.72 -3.39 11.08
CA GLY A 260 3.05 -3.87 10.73
C GLY A 260 3.15 -4.23 9.25
N TRP A 261 4.14 -5.02 8.95
CA TRP A 261 4.38 -5.68 7.67
C TRP A 261 4.36 -7.19 7.92
N MET A 262 4.30 -8.07 6.96
CA MET A 262 4.40 -9.52 7.14
C MET A 262 3.90 -10.05 8.52
N ASN A 263 2.60 -10.18 8.68
CA ASN A 263 1.95 -10.68 9.92
C ASN A 263 2.32 -9.87 11.18
N GLY A 264 2.36 -8.55 11.06
CA GLY A 264 2.62 -7.65 12.18
C GLY A 264 4.10 -7.47 12.53
N ILE A 265 5.02 -8.01 11.74
CA ILE A 265 6.46 -7.86 11.94
C ILE A 265 6.96 -6.66 11.13
N GLY A 266 7.65 -5.73 11.81
CA GLY A 266 8.25 -4.57 11.13
C GLY A 266 7.26 -3.44 10.84
N GLY A 267 7.63 -2.61 9.89
CA GLY A 267 6.99 -1.32 9.60
C GLY A 267 7.97 -0.17 9.86
N CYS A 268 7.80 0.97 9.15
CA CYS A 268 8.84 2.01 9.14
C CYS A 268 9.35 2.42 10.53
N PRO A 269 8.52 2.84 11.50
CA PRO A 269 9.04 3.25 12.82
C PRO A 269 9.54 2.08 13.65
N SER A 270 8.92 0.91 13.55
CA SER A 270 9.26 -0.26 14.36
C SER A 270 10.68 -0.76 14.07
N VAL A 271 11.10 -0.68 12.78
CA VAL A 271 12.46 -1.04 12.36
C VAL A 271 13.44 0.16 12.38
N GLY A 272 13.02 1.30 12.90
CA GLY A 272 13.88 2.49 13.06
C GLY A 272 13.89 3.45 11.88
N GLY A 273 13.06 3.22 10.84
CA GLY A 273 12.89 4.13 9.71
C GLY A 273 11.93 5.27 10.03
N ILE A 274 12.23 6.46 9.54
CA ILE A 274 11.29 7.60 9.62
C ILE A 274 10.10 7.40 8.68
N CYS A 275 8.96 8.00 9.02
CA CYS A 275 7.86 8.14 8.07
C CYS A 275 8.20 9.24 7.05
N ILE A 276 8.13 8.91 5.77
CA ILE A 276 8.40 9.82 4.66
C ILE A 276 7.14 10.30 3.95
N GLY A 277 5.96 9.96 4.46
CA GLY A 277 4.69 10.43 3.89
C GLY A 277 4.17 9.65 2.69
N CYS A 278 4.67 8.46 2.44
CA CYS A 278 4.43 7.72 1.20
C CYS A 278 2.97 7.34 0.90
N THR A 279 2.05 7.42 1.87
CA THR A 279 0.62 7.15 1.69
C THR A 279 -0.21 8.40 1.39
N MET A 280 0.43 9.57 1.31
CA MET A 280 -0.27 10.85 1.22
C MET A 280 -0.25 11.44 -0.18
N PRO A 281 -1.33 12.13 -0.59
CA PRO A 281 -1.30 12.95 -1.79
C PRO A 281 -0.20 14.02 -1.72
N GLY A 282 0.53 14.18 -2.83
CA GLY A 282 1.67 15.12 -2.93
C GLY A 282 3.00 14.55 -2.45
N PHE A 283 3.06 13.24 -2.13
CA PHE A 283 4.32 12.53 -1.98
C PHE A 283 5.01 12.40 -3.36
N PRO A 284 6.34 12.63 -3.46
CA PRO A 284 7.26 12.96 -2.37
C PRO A 284 7.40 14.45 -2.05
N ASP A 285 7.05 15.36 -2.93
CA ASP A 285 7.42 16.79 -2.89
C ASP A 285 7.05 17.49 -1.59
N LYS A 286 5.86 17.23 -1.06
CA LYS A 286 5.39 17.83 0.20
C LYS A 286 6.17 17.37 1.44
N PHE A 287 6.94 16.31 1.31
CA PHE A 287 7.68 15.66 2.40
C PHE A 287 9.20 15.71 2.20
N MET A 288 9.64 16.34 1.10
CA MET A 288 11.05 16.55 0.80
C MET A 288 11.59 17.82 1.47
N PRO A 289 12.91 17.89 1.76
CA PRO A 289 13.83 16.76 1.72
C PRO A 289 13.57 15.77 2.87
N PHE A 290 13.74 14.48 2.59
CA PHE A 290 13.65 13.45 3.62
C PHE A 290 14.78 13.61 4.63
N MET A 291 14.52 13.20 5.89
CA MET A 291 15.47 13.30 7.01
C MET A 291 15.75 14.72 7.50
N ASP A 292 15.07 15.72 6.95
CA ASP A 292 15.08 17.07 7.53
C ASP A 292 13.94 17.24 8.52
N GLN A 293 14.14 18.13 9.48
CA GLN A 293 13.09 18.44 10.43
C GLN A 293 11.93 19.15 9.72
N PRO A 294 10.67 18.78 10.00
CA PRO A 294 9.53 19.47 9.43
C PRO A 294 9.59 20.99 9.69
N PRO A 295 9.14 21.83 8.75
CA PRO A 295 9.14 23.29 8.93
C PRO A 295 8.47 23.71 10.23
N GLY A 296 9.12 24.59 11.00
CA GLY A 296 8.65 25.04 12.30
C GLY A 296 8.94 24.11 13.48
N SER A 297 9.50 22.91 13.24
CA SER A 297 9.78 21.93 14.29
C SER A 297 10.98 22.29 15.17
N MET A 298 11.95 23.07 14.69
CA MET A 298 13.20 23.37 15.41
C MET A 298 12.97 24.09 16.75
N LEU A 299 12.20 25.19 16.74
CA LEU A 299 11.90 25.94 17.97
C LEU A 299 10.96 25.15 18.89
N SER A 300 9.93 24.51 18.33
CA SER A 300 8.98 23.71 19.10
C SER A 300 9.61 22.44 19.65
N SER A 301 10.47 21.75 18.91
CA SER A 301 11.11 20.52 19.38
C SER A 301 12.12 20.76 20.51
N HIS A 302 12.85 21.89 20.48
CA HIS A 302 13.72 22.28 21.58
C HIS A 302 12.93 22.67 22.83
N ALA A 303 11.86 23.46 22.66
CA ALA A 303 10.96 23.86 23.75
C ALA A 303 10.23 22.65 24.35
N ILE A 304 9.68 21.78 23.54
CA ILE A 304 9.01 20.53 23.96
C ILE A 304 10.01 19.58 24.60
N GLY A 305 11.23 19.45 24.04
CA GLY A 305 12.29 18.66 24.63
C GLY A 305 12.76 19.18 26.00
N ALA A 306 12.83 20.51 26.19
CA ALA A 306 13.14 21.11 27.46
C ALA A 306 12.00 20.91 28.49
N TYR A 307 10.76 21.09 28.07
CA TYR A 307 9.56 20.82 28.87
C TYR A 307 9.48 19.34 29.25
N GLY A 308 9.68 18.42 28.34
CA GLY A 308 9.67 16.98 28.61
C GLY A 308 10.79 16.55 29.57
N ARG A 309 11.99 17.15 29.49
CA ARG A 309 13.08 16.92 30.46
C ARG A 309 12.68 17.41 31.86
N MET A 310 12.04 18.56 31.92
CA MET A 310 11.54 19.13 33.20
C MET A 310 10.46 18.21 33.79
N ILE A 311 9.48 17.77 33.01
CA ILE A 311 8.43 16.87 33.49
C ILE A 311 9.01 15.52 33.93
N ARG A 312 9.99 14.97 33.18
CA ARG A 312 10.69 13.74 33.63
C ARG A 312 11.43 13.91 34.94
N ALA A 313 12.10 15.03 35.12
CA ALA A 313 12.76 15.35 36.39
C ALA A 313 11.73 15.45 37.53
N LEU A 314 10.62 16.17 37.31
CA LEU A 314 9.53 16.26 38.31
C LEU A 314 8.93 14.88 38.60
N ARG A 315 8.63 14.07 37.61
CA ARG A 315 8.10 12.72 37.81
C ARG A 315 9.05 11.79 38.55
N ARG A 316 10.37 11.91 38.34
CA ARG A 316 11.35 11.16 39.13
C ARG A 316 11.31 11.55 40.60
N PHE A 317 11.05 12.81 40.89
CA PHE A 317 10.94 13.32 42.29
C PHE A 317 9.60 13.00 42.93
N THR A 318 8.49 13.06 42.20
CA THR A 318 7.14 12.97 42.80
C THR A 318 6.55 11.56 42.77
N LEU A 319 6.95 10.67 41.87
CA LEU A 319 6.29 9.39 41.61
C LEU A 319 7.22 8.18 41.69
N GLY A 320 8.34 8.30 42.39
CA GLY A 320 9.40 7.30 42.55
C GLY A 320 8.97 5.86 42.15
N SER A 321 9.40 5.32 41.07
CA SER A 321 9.17 3.96 40.56
C SER A 321 8.08 3.70 39.50
N LEU A 322 7.52 4.70 38.87
CA LEU A 322 6.70 4.45 37.66
C LEU A 322 7.52 4.19 36.36
N ASN A 323 8.81 4.02 36.45
CA ASN A 323 9.62 3.43 35.40
C ASN A 323 9.37 1.92 35.33
N LYS A 324 8.12 1.53 35.05
CA LYS A 324 7.85 0.15 34.60
C LYS A 324 8.38 0.05 33.17
N VAL A 325 9.51 -0.63 33.04
CA VAL A 325 9.99 -1.09 31.73
C VAL A 325 8.80 -1.73 31.00
N PRO A 326 8.44 -1.29 29.79
CA PRO A 326 7.33 -1.86 29.04
C PRO A 326 7.43 -3.39 28.99
N ALA A 327 6.27 -4.07 29.01
CA ALA A 327 6.23 -5.53 29.09
C ALA A 327 7.08 -6.21 28.00
N TRP A 328 7.13 -5.64 26.79
CA TRP A 328 7.93 -6.13 25.67
C TRP A 328 9.45 -6.01 25.88
N ARG A 329 9.92 -5.09 26.75
CA ARG A 329 11.34 -5.04 27.16
C ARG A 329 11.70 -6.04 28.26
N ARG A 330 10.70 -6.69 28.88
CA ARG A 330 10.91 -7.64 29.98
C ARG A 330 10.95 -9.07 29.52
N SER A 331 10.34 -9.37 28.39
CA SER A 331 10.48 -10.69 27.76
C SER A 331 11.85 -10.72 27.10
N PRO A 332 12.76 -11.60 27.49
CA PRO A 332 13.94 -11.85 26.70
C PRO A 332 13.44 -12.27 25.32
N VAL A 333 13.90 -11.57 24.27
CA VAL A 333 13.76 -12.06 22.90
C VAL A 333 14.57 -13.35 22.90
N PRO A 334 13.97 -14.53 22.62
CA PRO A 334 14.74 -15.76 22.52
C PRO A 334 15.86 -15.53 21.52
N GLU A 335 17.08 -15.92 21.84
CA GLU A 335 18.16 -15.92 20.86
C GLU A 335 17.70 -16.71 19.64
N PRO A 336 17.99 -16.28 18.41
CA PRO A 336 17.50 -16.94 17.19
C PRO A 336 17.83 -18.44 17.13
N GLU A 337 18.93 -18.85 17.72
CA GLU A 337 19.32 -20.25 17.83
C GLU A 337 18.41 -21.05 18.79
N GLU A 338 17.95 -20.46 19.87
CA GLU A 338 17.07 -21.10 20.84
C GLU A 338 15.66 -21.31 20.26
N THR A 339 15.17 -20.35 19.48
CA THR A 339 13.88 -20.44 18.78
C THR A 339 13.94 -21.53 17.70
N LEU A 340 15.04 -21.67 16.98
CA LEU A 340 15.22 -22.70 15.97
C LEU A 340 15.33 -24.09 16.59
N GLN A 341 16.04 -24.24 17.71
CA GLN A 341 16.18 -25.52 18.42
C GLN A 341 14.84 -25.99 19.02
N ASN A 342 14.04 -25.06 19.55
CA ASN A 342 12.71 -25.37 20.08
C ASN A 342 11.74 -25.80 18.96
N ALA A 343 11.75 -25.12 17.81
CA ALA A 343 10.95 -25.50 16.64
C ALA A 343 11.37 -26.85 16.05
N ILE A 344 12.66 -27.21 16.09
CA ILE A 344 13.17 -28.52 15.66
C ILE A 344 12.72 -29.62 16.65
N ALA A 345 12.76 -29.34 17.96
CA ALA A 345 12.36 -30.27 18.99
C ALA A 345 10.84 -30.57 18.95
N GLU A 346 10.01 -29.54 18.75
CA GLU A 346 8.56 -29.70 18.61
C GLU A 346 8.19 -30.53 17.37
N ASN A 347 8.84 -30.31 16.24
CA ASN A 347 8.64 -31.12 15.02
C ASN A 347 9.15 -32.56 15.12
N ALA A 348 10.04 -32.85 16.05
CA ALA A 348 10.53 -34.21 16.30
C ALA A 348 9.56 -35.03 17.18
N VAL A 349 8.85 -34.35 18.07
CA VAL A 349 7.82 -35.01 18.95
C VAL A 349 6.53 -35.35 18.19
N GLU A 350 6.14 -34.55 17.18
CA GLU A 350 4.97 -34.86 16.34
C GLU A 350 5.19 -36.01 15.35
N LYS A 351 6.43 -36.46 15.17
CA LYS A 351 6.77 -37.57 14.25
C LYS A 351 7.12 -38.90 14.97
N SER A 352 7.03 -38.96 16.27
CA SER A 352 7.19 -40.18 17.09
C SER A 352 5.84 -40.65 17.61
#